data_1a384a1d154c85245149c7cfe97bc7aa
#
_entry.id   1a384a1d154c85245149c7cfe97bc7aa
#
_cell.length_a   1.000
_cell.length_b   1.000
_cell.length_c   1.000
_cell.angle_alpha   90.00
_cell.angle_beta   90.00
_cell.angle_gamma   90.00
#
_symmetry.space_group_name_H-M   'P 1'
#
loop_
_entity.id
_entity.type
_entity.pdbx_description
1 polymer ?
#
loop_
_entity_poly.entity_id
_entity_poly.type
_entity_poly.pdbx_seq_one_letter_code
_entity_poly.pdbx_strand_id
1 'polypeptide(L)'
;LNILNINQNVSVIRDYSAGSNAITILCMDEKSKFYRKYAYGPDSDKLFQQIEWIKRNETLLPLPQIIRKGKNESFCFYDMAYNGYQMGMFEYAHSMPIYKTWDILDRVLLKLENSIYLCETRSATKEDIKAYYQNKIKKNIDCILNCEYLLDLQKYEFIDINGVRYKNLLEYIPLLSELNARLIFSDDPCSVIHGDLTLENIICTRNDLGEDYFYLIDPNTGNLHDSKYLDYAKLLQSLHGEYELVKSVEHIKVNQNKVTFSYKKSIVYRELYALYQSYLQEHFDEASIKSIYFHEIIHWLRLMPCQIKNNKGRVIAFYARLLMLLDEILKKYGKNI
;
A
#
# COMPACT_ATOMS: atom_id res chain seq x y z
N LEU A 1 -11.99 26.74 -12.18
CA LEU A 1 -11.87 25.31 -12.47
C LEU A 1 -12.54 24.52 -11.35
N ASN A 2 -13.50 23.65 -11.69
CA ASN A 2 -14.17 22.75 -10.75
C ASN A 2 -14.75 21.57 -11.53
N ILE A 3 -15.35 20.57 -10.83
CA ILE A 3 -15.88 19.36 -11.46
C ILE A 3 -17.00 19.63 -12.46
N LEU A 4 -17.84 20.63 -12.23
CA LEU A 4 -18.92 20.99 -13.14
C LEU A 4 -18.33 21.46 -14.49
N ASN A 5 -17.32 22.34 -14.45
CA ASN A 5 -16.70 22.87 -15.67
C ASN A 5 -16.03 21.77 -16.50
N ILE A 6 -15.37 20.78 -15.85
CA ILE A 6 -14.66 19.72 -16.56
C ILE A 6 -15.55 18.55 -16.98
N ASN A 7 -16.73 18.39 -16.36
CA ASN A 7 -17.70 17.33 -16.66
C ASN A 7 -18.89 17.79 -17.50
N GLN A 8 -18.95 19.03 -17.89
CA GLN A 8 -20.11 19.62 -18.60
C GLN A 8 -20.55 18.80 -19.83
N ASN A 9 -19.57 18.24 -20.58
CA ASN A 9 -19.81 17.44 -21.79
C ASN A 9 -19.22 16.00 -21.63
N VAL A 10 -19.32 15.44 -20.43
CA VAL A 10 -18.74 14.14 -20.12
C VAL A 10 -19.79 13.28 -19.40
N SER A 11 -19.95 12.05 -19.86
CA SER A 11 -20.72 11.02 -19.16
C SER A 11 -19.81 10.23 -18.22
N VAL A 12 -20.21 10.10 -16.96
CA VAL A 12 -19.55 9.21 -15.98
C VAL A 12 -20.11 7.82 -16.16
N ILE A 13 -19.22 6.86 -16.49
CA ILE A 13 -19.59 5.46 -16.74
C ILE A 13 -19.50 4.64 -15.47
N ARG A 14 -18.41 4.82 -14.70
CA ARG A 14 -18.13 4.00 -13.50
C ARG A 14 -17.28 4.79 -12.49
N ASP A 15 -17.55 4.54 -11.22
CA ASP A 15 -16.75 5.01 -10.10
C ASP A 15 -15.74 3.94 -9.70
N TYR A 16 -14.46 4.32 -9.63
CA TYR A 16 -13.34 3.49 -9.18
C TYR A 16 -12.72 4.02 -7.90
N SER A 17 -13.38 4.95 -7.21
CA SER A 17 -12.87 5.54 -5.97
C SER A 17 -12.71 4.48 -4.89
N ALA A 18 -11.51 4.35 -4.34
CA ALA A 18 -11.17 3.36 -3.33
C ALA A 18 -10.38 4.01 -2.19
N GLY A 19 -11.01 4.27 -1.06
CA GLY A 19 -10.33 4.55 0.21
C GLY A 19 -9.49 5.82 0.31
N SER A 20 -9.20 6.51 -0.78
CA SER A 20 -8.53 7.82 -0.80
C SER A 20 -9.54 8.96 -0.87
N ASN A 21 -9.12 10.19 -0.48
CA ASN A 21 -9.95 11.37 -0.65
C ASN A 21 -9.99 11.88 -2.11
N ALA A 22 -9.15 11.32 -2.98
CA ALA A 22 -9.22 11.57 -4.42
C ALA A 22 -10.25 10.63 -5.05
N ILE A 23 -11.03 11.16 -5.99
CA ILE A 23 -12.07 10.45 -6.71
C ILE A 23 -11.54 10.05 -8.07
N THR A 24 -11.71 8.78 -8.44
CA THR A 24 -11.32 8.23 -9.75
C THR A 24 -12.56 7.69 -10.47
N ILE A 25 -12.86 8.22 -11.64
CA ILE A 25 -14.02 7.86 -12.45
C ILE A 25 -13.63 7.51 -13.88
N LEU A 26 -14.31 6.53 -14.47
CA LEU A 26 -14.27 6.30 -15.91
C LEU A 26 -15.28 7.21 -16.60
N CYS A 27 -14.81 7.97 -17.54
CA CYS A 27 -15.57 8.95 -18.29
C CYS A 27 -15.61 8.63 -19.79
N MET A 28 -16.60 9.18 -20.46
CA MET A 28 -16.72 9.19 -21.91
C MET A 28 -17.14 10.59 -22.37
N ASP A 29 -16.44 11.17 -23.30
CA ASP A 29 -16.85 12.31 -24.09
C ASP A 29 -17.24 11.89 -25.53
N GLU A 30 -17.50 12.83 -26.39
CA GLU A 30 -17.87 12.54 -27.79
C GLU A 30 -16.81 11.77 -28.59
N LYS A 31 -15.56 11.79 -28.16
CA LYS A 31 -14.41 11.24 -28.90
C LYS A 31 -13.86 9.94 -28.30
N SER A 32 -13.84 9.81 -26.97
CA SER A 32 -13.10 8.73 -26.33
C SER A 32 -13.52 8.47 -24.89
N LYS A 33 -13.14 7.29 -24.39
CA LYS A 33 -13.14 6.96 -22.95
C LYS A 33 -11.81 7.37 -22.34
N PHE A 34 -11.86 7.81 -21.09
CA PHE A 34 -10.68 8.16 -20.28
C PHE A 34 -10.98 8.01 -18.80
N TYR A 35 -9.94 7.79 -17.99
CA TYR A 35 -10.06 7.89 -16.55
C TYR A 35 -9.80 9.30 -16.10
N ARG A 36 -10.64 9.83 -15.19
CA ARG A 36 -10.46 11.11 -14.53
C ARG A 36 -10.21 10.91 -13.05
N LYS A 37 -9.11 11.46 -12.56
CA LYS A 37 -8.84 11.55 -11.13
C LYS A 37 -8.83 13.00 -10.69
N TYR A 38 -9.55 13.30 -9.60
CA TYR A 38 -9.64 14.65 -9.06
C TYR A 38 -9.72 14.69 -7.54
N ALA A 39 -9.33 15.81 -6.95
CA ALA A 39 -9.36 16.04 -5.51
C ALA A 39 -9.64 17.51 -5.18
N TYR A 40 -10.14 17.75 -3.97
CA TYR A 40 -10.45 19.06 -3.43
C TYR A 40 -9.60 19.38 -2.19
N GLY A 41 -9.47 20.68 -1.88
CA GLY A 41 -8.80 21.18 -0.69
C GLY A 41 -7.37 20.71 -0.57
N PRO A 42 -6.92 20.28 0.64
CA PRO A 42 -5.54 19.84 0.86
C PRO A 42 -5.13 18.63 0.02
N ASP A 43 -6.08 17.78 -0.38
CA ASP A 43 -5.80 16.62 -1.22
C ASP A 43 -5.51 16.99 -2.68
N SER A 44 -5.89 18.22 -3.11
CA SER A 44 -5.55 18.77 -4.43
C SER A 44 -4.04 18.95 -4.59
N ASP A 45 -3.31 19.34 -3.54
CA ASP A 45 -1.86 19.48 -3.56
C ASP A 45 -1.16 18.13 -3.65
N LYS A 46 -1.64 17.14 -2.93
CA LYS A 46 -1.16 15.76 -3.06
C LYS A 46 -1.34 15.23 -4.48
N LEU A 47 -2.53 15.46 -5.06
CA LEU A 47 -2.81 15.00 -6.41
C LEU A 47 -1.90 15.70 -7.44
N PHE A 48 -1.61 16.98 -7.22
CA PHE A 48 -0.66 17.70 -8.07
C PHE A 48 0.76 17.14 -7.96
N GLN A 49 1.24 16.85 -6.75
CA GLN A 49 2.55 16.20 -6.56
C GLN A 49 2.61 14.83 -7.27
N GLN A 50 1.51 14.06 -7.24
CA GLN A 50 1.40 12.80 -7.96
C GLN A 50 1.52 12.98 -9.48
N ILE A 51 0.87 14.02 -10.05
CA ILE A 51 1.00 14.37 -11.48
C ILE A 51 2.45 14.70 -11.84
N GLU A 52 3.13 15.49 -11.00
CA GLU A 52 4.52 15.88 -11.26
C GLU A 52 5.47 14.67 -11.14
N TRP A 53 5.22 13.77 -10.20
CA TRP A 53 5.95 12.51 -10.10
C TRP A 53 5.78 11.62 -11.34
N ILE A 54 4.52 11.44 -11.81
CA ILE A 54 4.22 10.67 -13.02
C ILE A 54 4.97 11.26 -14.22
N LYS A 55 4.90 12.58 -14.42
CA LYS A 55 5.57 13.26 -15.52
C LYS A 55 7.09 13.15 -15.49
N ARG A 56 7.68 13.21 -14.31
CA ARG A 56 9.14 13.07 -14.13
C ARG A 56 9.62 11.67 -14.49
N ASN A 57 8.80 10.65 -14.24
CA ASN A 57 9.19 9.25 -14.38
C ASN A 57 8.55 8.53 -15.60
N GLU A 58 7.77 9.22 -16.44
CA GLU A 58 7.04 8.60 -17.58
C GLU A 58 7.95 7.99 -18.64
N THR A 59 9.21 8.39 -18.74
CA THR A 59 10.20 7.79 -19.63
C THR A 59 10.94 6.59 -19.00
N LEU A 60 10.91 6.48 -17.68
CA LEU A 60 11.60 5.44 -16.91
C LEU A 60 10.69 4.25 -16.61
N LEU A 61 9.41 4.50 -16.37
CA LEU A 61 8.42 3.51 -15.96
C LEU A 61 7.23 3.47 -16.91
N PRO A 62 6.56 2.32 -17.05
CA PRO A 62 5.27 2.23 -17.69
C PRO A 62 4.21 2.85 -16.75
N LEU A 63 3.86 4.08 -17.03
CA LEU A 63 2.89 4.89 -16.28
C LEU A 63 1.71 5.28 -17.19
N PRO A 64 0.53 5.58 -16.64
CA PRO A 64 -0.59 6.02 -17.43
C PRO A 64 -0.29 7.35 -18.13
N GLN A 65 -0.60 7.43 -19.42
CA GLN A 65 -0.47 8.65 -20.19
C GLN A 65 -1.45 9.71 -19.68
N ILE A 66 -0.94 10.84 -19.22
CA ILE A 66 -1.76 12.00 -18.84
C ILE A 66 -2.12 12.79 -20.09
N ILE A 67 -3.41 12.80 -20.44
CA ILE A 67 -3.94 13.50 -21.63
C ILE A 67 -4.43 14.92 -21.35
N ARG A 68 -4.90 15.17 -20.11
CA ARG A 68 -5.33 16.49 -19.64
C ARG A 68 -5.01 16.64 -18.16
N LYS A 69 -4.71 17.84 -17.71
CA LYS A 69 -4.58 18.18 -16.29
C LYS A 69 -4.97 19.62 -16.02
N GLY A 70 -5.33 19.91 -14.79
CA GLY A 70 -5.59 21.29 -14.34
C GLY A 70 -5.59 21.39 -12.83
N LYS A 71 -5.19 22.56 -12.33
CA LYS A 71 -5.15 22.90 -10.91
C LYS A 71 -5.55 24.34 -10.67
N ASN A 72 -6.25 24.60 -9.56
CA ASN A 72 -6.37 25.90 -8.92
C ASN A 72 -6.12 25.77 -7.40
N GLU A 73 -6.42 26.78 -6.61
CA GLU A 73 -6.17 26.81 -5.17
C GLU A 73 -6.86 25.68 -4.38
N SER A 74 -8.02 25.22 -4.83
CA SER A 74 -8.86 24.26 -4.08
C SER A 74 -9.22 22.99 -4.84
N PHE A 75 -8.75 22.84 -6.08
CA PHE A 75 -9.12 21.72 -6.94
C PHE A 75 -8.00 21.33 -7.89
N CYS A 76 -7.76 20.03 -8.03
CA CYS A 76 -6.82 19.47 -8.99
C CYS A 76 -7.44 18.27 -9.69
N PHE A 77 -7.17 18.10 -10.98
CA PHE A 77 -7.55 16.90 -11.73
C PHE A 77 -6.51 16.53 -12.78
N TYR A 78 -6.55 15.28 -13.21
CA TYR A 78 -5.93 14.83 -14.44
C TYR A 78 -6.73 13.69 -15.06
N ASP A 79 -6.63 13.60 -16.39
CA ASP A 79 -7.21 12.54 -17.19
C ASP A 79 -6.12 11.62 -17.72
N MET A 80 -6.39 10.32 -17.64
CA MET A 80 -5.52 9.26 -18.14
C MET A 80 -6.15 8.58 -19.33
N ALA A 81 -5.34 8.21 -20.31
CA ALA A 81 -5.80 7.45 -21.47
C ALA A 81 -6.45 6.12 -21.04
N TYR A 82 -7.56 5.77 -21.69
CA TYR A 82 -8.20 4.47 -21.52
C TYR A 82 -7.71 3.51 -22.61
N ASN A 83 -7.10 2.42 -22.21
CA ASN A 83 -6.72 1.31 -23.07
C ASN A 83 -7.75 0.19 -22.89
N GLY A 84 -8.31 -0.33 -23.95
CA GLY A 84 -9.47 -1.24 -23.90
C GLY A 84 -9.31 -2.51 -23.07
N TYR A 85 -8.09 -3.02 -22.88
CA TYR A 85 -7.79 -4.17 -22.03
C TYR A 85 -6.99 -3.73 -20.81
N GLN A 86 -7.68 -3.64 -19.68
CA GLN A 86 -7.08 -3.24 -18.40
C GLN A 86 -7.74 -4.03 -17.27
N MET A 87 -6.91 -4.61 -16.41
CA MET A 87 -7.34 -5.36 -15.23
C MET A 87 -6.39 -5.09 -14.07
N GLY A 88 -6.91 -4.81 -12.89
CA GLY A 88 -6.06 -4.72 -11.70
C GLY A 88 -5.34 -6.06 -11.42
N MET A 89 -4.12 -6.00 -10.89
CA MET A 89 -3.32 -7.21 -10.61
C MET A 89 -4.05 -8.16 -9.66
N PHE A 90 -4.84 -7.66 -8.72
CA PHE A 90 -5.66 -8.51 -7.85
C PHE A 90 -6.63 -9.39 -8.66
N GLU A 91 -7.34 -8.80 -9.60
CA GLU A 91 -8.31 -9.49 -10.48
C GLU A 91 -7.60 -10.43 -11.47
N TYR A 92 -6.49 -9.96 -12.02
CA TYR A 92 -5.64 -10.73 -12.92
C TYR A 92 -5.10 -11.99 -12.24
N ALA A 93 -4.58 -11.87 -11.02
CA ALA A 93 -4.06 -12.98 -10.23
C ALA A 93 -5.11 -14.07 -9.97
N HIS A 94 -6.39 -13.70 -9.82
CA HIS A 94 -7.48 -14.64 -9.61
C HIS A 94 -8.14 -15.15 -10.90
N SER A 95 -7.71 -14.65 -12.05
CA SER A 95 -8.27 -14.99 -13.36
C SER A 95 -7.27 -15.70 -14.29
N MET A 96 -5.99 -15.63 -13.97
CA MET A 96 -4.91 -16.14 -14.79
C MET A 96 -4.06 -17.18 -14.03
N PRO A 97 -3.34 -18.07 -14.74
CA PRO A 97 -2.38 -18.98 -14.11
C PRO A 97 -1.32 -18.22 -13.32
N ILE A 98 -0.93 -18.76 -12.16
CA ILE A 98 0.02 -18.12 -11.23
C ILE A 98 1.34 -17.73 -11.92
N TYR A 99 1.87 -18.58 -12.79
CA TYR A 99 3.12 -18.28 -13.49
C TYR A 99 3.03 -16.99 -14.35
N LYS A 100 1.87 -16.66 -14.92
CA LYS A 100 1.66 -15.42 -15.67
C LYS A 100 1.61 -14.21 -14.74
N THR A 101 0.96 -14.36 -13.60
CA THR A 101 0.90 -13.30 -12.58
C THR A 101 2.28 -13.03 -12.01
N TRP A 102 3.02 -14.09 -11.72
CA TRP A 102 4.39 -13.96 -11.21
C TRP A 102 5.32 -13.32 -12.25
N ASP A 103 5.24 -13.72 -13.54
CA ASP A 103 6.01 -13.12 -14.62
C ASP A 103 5.80 -11.61 -14.73
N ILE A 104 4.55 -11.13 -14.60
CA ILE A 104 4.29 -9.68 -14.56
C ILE A 104 4.90 -9.04 -13.33
N LEU A 105 4.73 -9.65 -12.15
CA LEU A 105 5.24 -9.12 -10.90
C LEU A 105 6.76 -9.05 -10.89
N ASP A 106 7.43 -10.07 -11.37
CA ASP A 106 8.89 -10.11 -11.52
C ASP A 106 9.37 -9.01 -12.47
N ARG A 107 8.69 -8.81 -13.62
CA ARG A 107 9.00 -7.70 -14.54
C ARG A 107 8.75 -6.32 -13.94
N VAL A 108 7.75 -6.17 -13.06
CA VAL A 108 7.54 -4.93 -12.30
C VAL A 108 8.76 -4.65 -11.43
N LEU A 109 9.19 -5.63 -10.63
CA LEU A 109 10.34 -5.50 -9.74
C LEU A 109 11.62 -5.22 -10.52
N LEU A 110 11.88 -5.98 -11.57
CA LEU A 110 13.05 -5.77 -12.44
C LEU A 110 13.04 -4.39 -13.09
N LYS A 111 11.86 -3.89 -13.50
CA LYS A 111 11.74 -2.55 -14.07
C LYS A 111 12.05 -1.45 -13.07
N LEU A 112 11.56 -1.56 -11.84
CA LEU A 112 11.86 -0.62 -10.75
C LEU A 112 13.34 -0.62 -10.40
N GLU A 113 13.95 -1.79 -10.23
CA GLU A 113 15.38 -1.96 -9.93
C GLU A 113 16.28 -1.35 -11.01
N ASN A 114 15.92 -1.50 -12.29
CA ASN A 114 16.72 -0.98 -13.41
C ASN A 114 16.33 0.46 -13.83
N SER A 115 15.51 1.15 -13.06
CA SER A 115 15.08 2.51 -13.40
C SER A 115 15.07 3.44 -12.18
N ILE A 116 13.91 3.66 -11.56
CA ILE A 116 13.75 4.69 -10.53
C ILE A 116 14.59 4.41 -9.26
N TYR A 117 14.84 3.16 -8.91
CA TYR A 117 15.67 2.84 -7.75
C TYR A 117 17.16 3.17 -7.96
N LEU A 118 17.57 3.50 -9.18
CA LEU A 118 18.90 4.03 -9.50
C LEU A 118 18.95 5.56 -9.50
N CYS A 119 17.78 6.23 -9.32
CA CYS A 119 17.68 7.68 -9.34
C CYS A 119 17.79 8.28 -7.94
N GLU A 120 18.52 9.38 -7.80
CA GLU A 120 18.67 10.14 -6.55
C GLU A 120 19.11 9.26 -5.36
N THR A 121 20.00 8.29 -5.62
CA THR A 121 20.44 7.33 -4.59
C THR A 121 21.21 8.01 -3.47
N ARG A 122 20.87 7.68 -2.23
CA ARG A 122 21.54 8.15 -1.02
C ARG A 122 21.34 7.16 0.13
N SER A 123 22.09 7.31 1.18
CA SER A 123 21.82 6.62 2.46
C SER A 123 20.73 7.34 3.23
N ALA A 124 19.99 6.59 4.06
CA ALA A 124 19.05 7.15 5.00
C ALA A 124 19.75 8.06 6.02
N THR A 125 19.19 9.23 6.30
CA THR A 125 19.69 10.12 7.33
C THR A 125 19.02 9.85 8.68
N LYS A 126 19.67 10.26 9.77
CA LYS A 126 19.06 10.16 11.11
C LYS A 126 17.78 10.98 11.20
N GLU A 127 17.73 12.11 10.52
CA GLU A 127 16.60 13.02 10.42
C GLU A 127 15.42 12.38 9.69
N ASP A 128 15.67 11.70 8.57
CA ASP A 128 14.65 10.96 7.82
C ASP A 128 14.02 9.87 8.71
N ILE A 129 14.86 9.06 9.37
CA ILE A 129 14.40 7.97 10.22
C ILE A 129 13.61 8.51 11.42
N LYS A 130 14.08 9.62 12.03
CA LYS A 130 13.37 10.28 13.12
C LYS A 130 12.01 10.81 12.66
N ALA A 131 11.94 11.48 11.52
CA ALA A 131 10.69 11.98 10.95
C ALA A 131 9.74 10.83 10.60
N TYR A 132 10.27 9.74 10.03
CA TYR A 132 9.52 8.52 9.74
C TYR A 132 8.96 7.87 11.00
N TYR A 133 9.79 7.71 12.04
CA TYR A 133 9.35 7.19 13.34
C TYR A 133 8.21 8.04 13.93
N GLN A 134 8.40 9.36 14.05
CA GLN A 134 7.42 10.24 14.67
C GLN A 134 6.07 10.25 13.95
N ASN A 135 6.09 10.27 12.60
CA ASN A 135 4.89 10.46 11.81
C ASN A 135 4.25 9.15 11.32
N LYS A 136 5.01 8.07 11.19
CA LYS A 136 4.49 6.80 10.63
C LYS A 136 4.42 5.66 11.65
N ILE A 137 5.18 5.74 12.75
CA ILE A 137 5.12 4.74 13.82
C ILE A 137 4.37 5.33 15.02
N LYS A 138 4.97 6.27 15.74
CA LYS A 138 4.43 6.81 16.99
C LYS A 138 3.02 7.38 16.82
N LYS A 139 2.83 8.29 15.86
CA LYS A 139 1.53 8.92 15.60
C LYS A 139 0.42 7.88 15.30
N ASN A 140 0.73 6.81 14.58
CA ASN A 140 -0.25 5.78 14.26
C ASN A 140 -0.53 4.87 15.46
N ILE A 141 0.48 4.55 16.28
CA ILE A 141 0.30 3.86 17.56
C ILE A 141 -0.62 4.70 18.47
N ASP A 142 -0.34 5.99 18.63
CA ASP A 142 -1.16 6.90 19.45
C ASP A 142 -2.62 6.93 18.94
N CYS A 143 -2.82 6.94 17.61
CA CYS A 143 -4.15 6.88 17.00
C CYS A 143 -4.88 5.56 17.32
N ILE A 144 -4.18 4.43 17.28
CA ILE A 144 -4.73 3.11 17.63
C ILE A 144 -5.11 3.05 19.11
N LEU A 145 -4.21 3.53 20.00
CA LEU A 145 -4.45 3.50 21.44
C LEU A 145 -5.62 4.40 21.87
N ASN A 146 -5.94 5.43 21.12
CA ASN A 146 -7.08 6.33 21.37
C ASN A 146 -8.35 5.91 20.59
N CYS A 147 -8.34 4.78 19.89
CA CYS A 147 -9.49 4.32 19.12
C CYS A 147 -10.58 3.75 20.03
N GLU A 148 -11.77 4.37 20.07
CA GLU A 148 -12.90 3.95 20.90
C GLU A 148 -13.31 2.49 20.68
N TYR A 149 -13.20 1.98 19.46
CA TYR A 149 -13.57 0.60 19.13
C TYR A 149 -12.59 -0.44 19.70
N LEU A 150 -11.40 -0.03 20.10
CA LEU A 150 -10.31 -0.89 20.59
C LEU A 150 -10.07 -0.75 22.10
N LEU A 151 -10.65 0.26 22.78
CA LEU A 151 -10.39 0.55 24.20
C LEU A 151 -10.62 -0.68 25.12
N ASP A 152 -11.66 -1.46 24.87
CA ASP A 152 -11.91 -2.66 25.66
C ASP A 152 -10.89 -3.77 25.44
N LEU A 153 -10.41 -3.94 24.20
CA LEU A 153 -9.37 -4.91 23.88
C LEU A 153 -8.00 -4.49 24.46
N GLN A 154 -7.72 -3.21 24.54
CA GLN A 154 -6.45 -2.68 25.06
C GLN A 154 -6.27 -2.89 26.57
N LYS A 155 -7.31 -3.22 27.31
CA LYS A 155 -7.24 -3.56 28.74
C LYS A 155 -6.52 -4.90 29.01
N TYR A 156 -6.35 -5.71 27.96
CA TYR A 156 -5.77 -7.05 28.09
C TYR A 156 -4.35 -7.08 27.55
N GLU A 157 -3.45 -7.74 28.26
CA GLU A 157 -2.07 -8.02 27.83
C GLU A 157 -2.03 -8.93 26.60
N PHE A 158 -2.99 -9.86 26.50
CA PHE A 158 -3.11 -10.84 25.42
C PHE A 158 -4.50 -10.82 24.80
N ILE A 159 -4.53 -11.03 23.50
CA ILE A 159 -5.76 -11.22 22.71
C ILE A 159 -5.75 -12.64 22.14
N ASP A 160 -6.84 -13.37 22.36
CA ASP A 160 -7.10 -14.65 21.68
C ASP A 160 -7.75 -14.37 20.32
N ILE A 161 -7.04 -14.64 19.26
CA ILE A 161 -7.53 -14.42 17.88
C ILE A 161 -7.72 -15.80 17.24
N ASN A 162 -8.97 -16.15 16.95
CA ASN A 162 -9.35 -17.44 16.37
C ASN A 162 -8.77 -18.65 17.14
N GLY A 163 -8.70 -18.58 18.47
CA GLY A 163 -8.19 -19.64 19.32
C GLY A 163 -6.67 -19.64 19.49
N VAL A 164 -5.94 -18.67 18.94
CA VAL A 164 -4.50 -18.49 19.12
C VAL A 164 -4.24 -17.24 19.94
N ARG A 165 -3.36 -17.35 20.94
CA ARG A 165 -3.03 -16.25 21.86
C ARG A 165 -1.89 -15.41 21.33
N TYR A 166 -2.13 -14.10 21.18
CA TYR A 166 -1.17 -13.08 20.74
C TYR A 166 -0.96 -12.04 21.85
N LYS A 167 0.23 -11.48 21.96
CA LYS A 167 0.46 -10.27 22.75
C LYS A 167 -0.33 -9.11 22.16
N ASN A 168 -0.76 -8.19 23.01
CA ASN A 168 -1.44 -6.98 22.56
C ASN A 168 -0.43 -5.90 22.13
N LEU A 169 -0.89 -4.85 21.45
CA LEU A 169 -0.03 -3.81 20.87
C LEU A 169 0.93 -3.18 21.89
N LEU A 170 0.47 -2.91 23.10
CA LEU A 170 1.29 -2.32 24.16
C LEU A 170 2.57 -3.12 24.46
N GLU A 171 2.49 -4.44 24.34
CA GLU A 171 3.63 -5.34 24.58
C GLU A 171 4.69 -5.29 23.46
N TYR A 172 4.33 -4.76 22.30
CA TYR A 172 5.22 -4.60 21.15
C TYR A 172 5.83 -3.20 21.03
N ILE A 173 5.26 -2.18 21.71
CA ILE A 173 5.73 -0.79 21.62
C ILE A 173 7.23 -0.63 21.94
N PRO A 174 7.81 -1.29 22.96
CA PRO A 174 9.25 -1.19 23.20
C PRO A 174 10.11 -1.62 22.02
N LEU A 175 9.66 -2.62 21.25
CA LEU A 175 10.35 -3.10 20.04
C LEU A 175 10.15 -2.17 18.84
N LEU A 176 9.12 -1.33 18.86
CA LEU A 176 8.83 -0.30 17.84
C LEU A 176 9.36 1.08 18.26
N SER A 177 10.42 1.14 19.05
CA SER A 177 11.03 2.38 19.55
C SER A 177 11.81 3.13 18.47
N GLU A 178 12.10 4.42 18.71
CA GLU A 178 12.96 5.21 17.81
C GLU A 178 14.38 4.63 17.70
N LEU A 179 14.91 4.10 18.81
CA LEU A 179 16.22 3.46 18.80
C LEU A 179 16.26 2.26 17.85
N ASN A 180 15.27 1.38 17.96
CA ASN A 180 15.18 0.20 17.10
C ASN A 180 14.92 0.58 15.64
N ALA A 181 14.10 1.60 15.37
CA ALA A 181 13.91 2.15 14.02
C ALA A 181 15.25 2.62 13.42
N ARG A 182 16.09 3.29 14.20
CA ARG A 182 17.43 3.70 13.77
C ARG A 182 18.33 2.51 13.48
N LEU A 183 18.32 1.47 14.32
CA LEU A 183 19.12 0.27 14.13
C LEU A 183 18.71 -0.54 12.89
N ILE A 184 17.42 -0.54 12.57
CA ILE A 184 16.88 -1.34 11.46
C ILE A 184 17.01 -0.60 10.12
N PHE A 185 16.77 0.72 10.08
CA PHE A 185 16.61 1.49 8.84
C PHE A 185 17.83 2.34 8.47
N SER A 186 18.92 2.34 9.30
CA SER A 186 20.11 3.17 9.03
C SER A 186 20.79 2.87 7.71
N ASP A 187 20.76 1.62 7.29
CA ASP A 187 21.43 1.15 6.07
C ASP A 187 20.47 1.02 4.88
N ASP A 188 19.22 1.48 5.03
CA ASP A 188 18.24 1.45 3.97
C ASP A 188 18.70 2.27 2.76
N PRO A 189 18.69 1.70 1.55
CA PRO A 189 18.98 2.45 0.33
C PRO A 189 17.80 3.35 -0.03
N CYS A 190 18.00 4.66 0.02
CA CYS A 190 16.99 5.64 -0.40
C CYS A 190 17.17 5.99 -1.87
N SER A 191 16.07 6.18 -2.58
CA SER A 191 16.02 6.49 -4.01
C SER A 191 14.67 7.11 -4.37
N VAL A 192 14.40 7.37 -5.64
CA VAL A 192 13.04 7.58 -6.10
C VAL A 192 12.27 6.27 -5.99
N ILE A 193 11.10 6.30 -5.36
CA ILE A 193 10.25 5.12 -5.14
C ILE A 193 8.83 5.36 -5.64
N HIS A 194 8.06 4.28 -5.86
CA HIS A 194 6.62 4.37 -6.11
C HIS A 194 5.85 4.77 -4.84
N GLY A 195 6.24 4.22 -3.70
CA GLY A 195 5.75 4.58 -2.36
C GLY A 195 4.39 3.98 -1.98
N ASP A 196 3.70 3.31 -2.91
CA ASP A 196 2.43 2.60 -2.66
C ASP A 196 2.24 1.40 -3.59
N LEU A 197 3.26 0.56 -3.73
CA LEU A 197 3.29 -0.59 -4.63
C LEU A 197 2.48 -1.77 -4.08
N THR A 198 1.17 -1.62 -3.94
CA THR A 198 0.24 -2.71 -3.66
C THR A 198 -0.22 -3.39 -4.94
N LEU A 199 -0.80 -4.59 -4.86
CA LEU A 199 -1.35 -5.26 -6.05
C LEU A 199 -2.47 -4.44 -6.70
N GLU A 200 -3.20 -3.63 -5.94
CA GLU A 200 -4.26 -2.74 -6.49
C GLU A 200 -3.69 -1.64 -7.39
N ASN A 201 -2.40 -1.28 -7.22
CA ASN A 201 -1.74 -0.21 -7.97
C ASN A 201 -0.91 -0.71 -9.17
N ILE A 202 -0.99 -1.99 -9.48
CA ILE A 202 -0.42 -2.61 -10.67
C ILE A 202 -1.57 -2.96 -11.62
N ILE A 203 -1.58 -2.38 -12.80
CA ILE A 203 -2.60 -2.63 -13.82
C ILE A 203 -2.00 -3.52 -14.89
N CYS A 204 -2.59 -4.71 -15.07
CA CYS A 204 -2.26 -5.60 -16.15
C CYS A 204 -2.96 -5.18 -17.44
N THR A 205 -2.23 -5.16 -18.53
CA THR A 205 -2.68 -4.73 -19.85
C THR A 205 -2.00 -5.57 -20.93
N ARG A 206 -2.16 -5.18 -22.18
CA ARG A 206 -1.40 -5.72 -23.33
C ARG A 206 -0.63 -4.60 -24.01
N ASN A 207 0.58 -4.91 -24.47
CA ASN A 207 1.36 -4.02 -25.30
C ASN A 207 0.84 -4.02 -26.76
N ASP A 208 1.45 -3.22 -27.62
CA ASP A 208 1.08 -3.09 -29.03
C ASP A 208 1.26 -4.42 -29.82
N LEU A 209 2.03 -5.35 -29.31
CA LEU A 209 2.23 -6.69 -29.87
C LEU A 209 1.20 -7.71 -29.34
N GLY A 210 0.29 -7.29 -28.45
CA GLY A 210 -0.72 -8.14 -27.83
C GLY A 210 -0.19 -9.02 -26.68
N GLU A 211 1.04 -8.79 -26.23
CA GLU A 211 1.64 -9.53 -25.11
C GLU A 211 1.20 -8.95 -23.77
N ASP A 212 1.12 -9.79 -22.73
CA ASP A 212 0.80 -9.37 -21.39
C ASP A 212 1.83 -8.34 -20.89
N TYR A 213 1.35 -7.19 -20.45
CA TYR A 213 2.14 -6.05 -20.00
C TYR A 213 1.52 -5.39 -18.75
N PHE A 214 2.16 -4.38 -18.21
CA PHE A 214 1.67 -3.67 -17.02
C PHE A 214 1.93 -2.17 -17.11
N TYR A 215 1.24 -1.42 -16.26
CA TYR A 215 1.62 -0.07 -15.84
C TYR A 215 1.26 0.17 -14.37
N LEU A 216 1.96 1.11 -13.75
CA LEU A 216 1.82 1.45 -12.35
C LEU A 216 0.98 2.72 -12.19
N ILE A 217 0.08 2.71 -11.21
CA ILE A 217 -0.78 3.85 -10.90
C ILE A 217 -0.59 4.30 -9.44
N ASP A 218 -1.03 5.51 -9.13
CA ASP A 218 -1.17 6.02 -7.77
C ASP A 218 0.12 6.06 -6.94
N PRO A 219 1.25 6.59 -7.48
CA PRO A 219 2.45 6.76 -6.69
C PRO A 219 2.20 7.65 -5.47
N ASN A 220 2.80 7.30 -4.34
CA ASN A 220 2.73 8.10 -3.11
C ASN A 220 4.01 8.92 -2.94
N THR A 221 3.88 10.25 -2.91
CA THR A 221 5.01 11.20 -2.83
C THR A 221 5.31 11.69 -1.42
N GLY A 222 4.58 11.25 -0.39
CA GLY A 222 4.67 11.76 0.99
C GLY A 222 5.24 10.76 1.99
N ASN A 223 6.31 10.00 1.67
CA ASN A 223 6.76 8.89 2.50
C ASN A 223 7.64 9.28 3.69
N LEU A 224 8.38 10.38 3.66
CA LEU A 224 9.36 10.85 4.67
C LEU A 224 10.64 9.99 4.77
N HIS A 225 10.63 8.79 4.26
CA HIS A 225 11.75 7.86 4.17
C HIS A 225 11.59 7.13 2.83
N ASP A 226 12.36 7.56 1.84
CA ASP A 226 12.21 7.11 0.45
C ASP A 226 13.10 5.90 0.16
N SER A 227 13.04 4.89 1.03
CA SER A 227 13.72 3.61 0.79
C SER A 227 12.93 2.75 -0.19
N LYS A 228 13.63 2.13 -1.16
CA LYS A 228 13.01 1.14 -2.04
C LYS A 228 12.37 -0.03 -1.27
N TYR A 229 12.84 -0.31 -0.05
CA TYR A 229 12.27 -1.34 0.81
C TYR A 229 10.82 -1.08 1.21
N LEU A 230 10.36 0.19 1.14
CA LEU A 230 8.94 0.51 1.34
C LEU A 230 8.07 -0.10 0.23
N ASP A 231 8.53 -0.08 -1.02
CA ASP A 231 7.78 -0.67 -2.15
C ASP A 231 7.73 -2.20 -2.02
N TYR A 232 8.84 -2.84 -1.64
CA TYR A 232 8.85 -4.28 -1.34
C TYR A 232 7.91 -4.63 -0.19
N ALA A 233 7.88 -3.81 0.85
CA ALA A 233 6.97 -3.99 1.99
C ALA A 233 5.49 -3.75 1.63
N LYS A 234 5.21 -2.92 0.62
CA LYS A 234 3.84 -2.74 0.10
C LYS A 234 3.33 -4.00 -0.59
N LEU A 235 4.19 -4.71 -1.29
CA LEU A 235 3.84 -6.04 -1.83
C LEU A 235 3.63 -7.07 -0.70
N LEU A 236 4.39 -7.02 0.40
CA LEU A 236 4.10 -7.83 1.59
C LEU A 236 2.76 -7.44 2.21
N GLN A 237 2.41 -6.16 2.29
CA GLN A 237 1.10 -5.72 2.78
C GLN A 237 -0.04 -6.40 2.01
N SER A 238 0.10 -6.60 0.68
CA SER A 238 -0.83 -7.36 -0.13
C SER A 238 -0.69 -8.87 0.11
N LEU A 239 0.44 -9.46 -0.24
CA LEU A 239 0.63 -10.91 -0.34
C LEU A 239 0.69 -11.61 1.02
N HIS A 240 1.46 -11.09 1.98
CA HIS A 240 1.63 -11.61 3.33
C HIS A 240 0.51 -11.12 4.25
N GLY A 241 0.30 -9.81 4.30
CA GLY A 241 -0.73 -9.18 5.11
C GLY A 241 -2.16 -9.50 4.65
N GLU A 242 -2.35 -9.89 3.40
CA GLU A 242 -3.66 -10.18 2.79
C GLU A 242 -4.62 -8.97 2.84
N TYR A 243 -4.06 -7.75 2.68
CA TYR A 243 -4.77 -6.49 2.85
C TYR A 243 -6.09 -6.42 2.08
N GLU A 244 -6.10 -6.78 0.79
CA GLU A 244 -7.27 -6.72 -0.07
C GLU A 244 -8.34 -7.74 0.38
N LEU A 245 -7.91 -8.88 0.94
CA LEU A 245 -8.81 -9.92 1.43
C LEU A 245 -9.40 -9.56 2.80
N VAL A 246 -8.60 -8.98 3.71
CA VAL A 246 -9.06 -8.53 5.04
C VAL A 246 -10.13 -7.45 4.92
N LYS A 247 -10.14 -6.65 3.86
CA LYS A 247 -11.23 -5.70 3.56
C LYS A 247 -12.60 -6.38 3.45
N SER A 248 -12.63 -7.68 3.09
CA SER A 248 -13.86 -8.47 2.90
C SER A 248 -14.27 -9.26 4.15
N VAL A 249 -13.92 -8.78 5.36
CA VAL A 249 -14.33 -9.45 6.59
C VAL A 249 -15.85 -9.64 6.62
N GLU A 250 -16.28 -10.90 6.79
CA GLU A 250 -17.70 -11.29 6.74
C GLU A 250 -18.31 -11.41 8.14
N HIS A 251 -17.55 -11.99 9.06
CA HIS A 251 -18.00 -12.22 10.42
C HIS A 251 -16.93 -11.81 11.41
N ILE A 252 -17.36 -11.09 12.44
CA ILE A 252 -16.52 -10.76 13.58
C ILE A 252 -17.30 -10.83 14.87
N LYS A 253 -16.74 -11.49 15.87
CA LYS A 253 -17.29 -11.56 17.23
C LYS A 253 -16.20 -11.22 18.22
N VAL A 254 -16.53 -10.39 19.20
CA VAL A 254 -15.66 -10.03 20.30
C VAL A 254 -16.35 -10.41 21.60
N ASN A 255 -15.65 -11.16 22.44
CA ASN A 255 -16.08 -11.49 23.78
C ASN A 255 -14.88 -11.35 24.73
N GLN A 256 -14.85 -10.27 25.51
CA GLN A 256 -13.73 -9.89 26.35
C GLN A 256 -12.44 -9.75 25.49
N ASN A 257 -11.39 -10.54 25.76
CA ASN A 257 -10.16 -10.56 24.98
C ASN A 257 -10.18 -11.57 23.82
N LYS A 258 -11.31 -12.20 23.52
CA LYS A 258 -11.43 -13.16 22.41
C LYS A 258 -12.01 -12.50 21.18
N VAL A 259 -11.28 -12.53 20.09
CA VAL A 259 -11.68 -12.03 18.77
C VAL A 259 -11.77 -13.22 17.83
N THR A 260 -12.95 -13.47 17.29
CA THR A 260 -13.16 -14.46 16.23
C THR A 260 -13.58 -13.72 14.97
N PHE A 261 -12.85 -13.90 13.89
CA PHE A 261 -13.19 -13.29 12.60
C PHE A 261 -12.81 -14.20 11.44
N SER A 262 -13.48 -14.00 10.33
CA SER A 262 -13.20 -14.69 9.07
C SER A 262 -13.30 -13.75 7.88
N TYR A 263 -12.51 -14.02 6.88
CA TYR A 263 -12.54 -13.39 5.56
C TYR A 263 -12.14 -14.43 4.50
N LYS A 264 -12.43 -14.13 3.25
CA LYS A 264 -12.11 -15.05 2.15
C LYS A 264 -10.61 -15.25 2.05
N LYS A 265 -10.16 -16.49 2.08
CA LYS A 265 -8.76 -16.87 1.86
C LYS A 265 -8.51 -17.15 0.39
N SER A 266 -7.30 -16.84 -0.07
CA SER A 266 -6.89 -17.09 -1.43
C SER A 266 -5.70 -18.04 -1.50
N ILE A 267 -5.83 -19.13 -2.24
CA ILE A 267 -4.71 -20.01 -2.57
C ILE A 267 -3.68 -19.24 -3.41
N VAL A 268 -4.15 -18.42 -4.33
CA VAL A 268 -3.30 -17.60 -5.21
C VAL A 268 -2.38 -16.69 -4.41
N TYR A 269 -2.90 -16.01 -3.37
CA TYR A 269 -2.09 -15.17 -2.49
C TYR A 269 -1.01 -15.96 -1.75
N ARG A 270 -1.37 -17.14 -1.23
CA ARG A 270 -0.42 -18.01 -0.55
C ARG A 270 0.72 -18.46 -1.47
N GLU A 271 0.40 -18.82 -2.71
CA GLU A 271 1.39 -19.26 -3.69
C GLU A 271 2.25 -18.10 -4.21
N LEU A 272 1.65 -16.95 -4.48
CA LEU A 272 2.39 -15.74 -4.84
C LEU A 272 3.30 -15.26 -3.70
N TYR A 273 2.83 -15.36 -2.46
CA TYR A 273 3.67 -15.03 -1.31
C TYR A 273 4.87 -15.96 -1.18
N ALA A 274 4.71 -17.26 -1.41
CA ALA A 274 5.82 -18.20 -1.39
C ALA A 274 6.86 -17.88 -2.49
N LEU A 275 6.42 -17.56 -3.70
CA LEU A 275 7.30 -17.10 -4.79
C LEU A 275 8.00 -15.78 -4.42
N TYR A 276 7.28 -14.84 -3.82
CA TYR A 276 7.83 -13.57 -3.39
C TYR A 276 8.86 -13.72 -2.25
N GLN A 277 8.62 -14.64 -1.30
CA GLN A 277 9.61 -14.95 -0.27
C GLN A 277 10.91 -15.50 -0.87
N SER A 278 10.81 -16.41 -1.85
CA SER A 278 11.99 -16.92 -2.57
C SER A 278 12.73 -15.80 -3.28
N TYR A 279 12.01 -14.91 -3.97
CA TYR A 279 12.59 -13.74 -4.61
C TYR A 279 13.36 -12.85 -3.60
N LEU A 280 12.76 -12.56 -2.44
CA LEU A 280 13.45 -11.76 -1.41
C LEU A 280 14.73 -12.44 -0.90
N GLN A 281 14.71 -13.77 -0.71
CA GLN A 281 15.88 -14.53 -0.28
C GLN A 281 17.00 -14.60 -1.33
N GLU A 282 16.65 -14.57 -2.61
CA GLU A 282 17.60 -14.59 -3.72
C GLU A 282 18.27 -13.23 -3.96
N HIS A 283 17.56 -12.11 -3.67
CA HIS A 283 17.99 -10.77 -4.06
C HIS A 283 18.48 -9.91 -2.89
N PHE A 284 18.20 -10.30 -1.64
CA PHE A 284 18.51 -9.50 -0.46
C PHE A 284 19.18 -10.32 0.63
N ASP A 285 20.06 -9.68 1.39
CA ASP A 285 20.62 -10.24 2.61
C ASP A 285 19.60 -10.23 3.77
N GLU A 286 19.94 -10.87 4.87
CA GLU A 286 19.05 -11.02 6.03
C GLU A 286 18.70 -9.67 6.67
N ALA A 287 19.62 -8.70 6.69
CA ALA A 287 19.38 -7.38 7.25
C ALA A 287 18.38 -6.59 6.41
N SER A 288 18.53 -6.62 5.09
CA SER A 288 17.60 -6.02 4.12
C SER A 288 16.21 -6.64 4.21
N ILE A 289 16.12 -7.97 4.27
CA ILE A 289 14.85 -8.68 4.42
C ILE A 289 14.17 -8.30 5.75
N LYS A 290 14.94 -8.20 6.84
CA LYS A 290 14.45 -7.72 8.12
C LYS A 290 13.86 -6.32 8.00
N SER A 291 14.57 -5.37 7.38
CA SER A 291 14.08 -4.01 7.16
C SER A 291 12.77 -4.01 6.35
N ILE A 292 12.68 -4.79 5.27
CA ILE A 292 11.46 -4.91 4.44
C ILE A 292 10.26 -5.38 5.29
N TYR A 293 10.41 -6.41 6.11
CA TYR A 293 9.32 -6.89 6.97
C TYR A 293 8.93 -5.89 8.07
N PHE A 294 9.90 -5.11 8.60
CA PHE A 294 9.58 -4.05 9.54
C PHE A 294 8.81 -2.90 8.87
N HIS A 295 9.13 -2.57 7.63
CA HIS A 295 8.32 -1.62 6.85
C HIS A 295 6.90 -2.15 6.60
N GLU A 296 6.70 -3.45 6.46
CA GLU A 296 5.34 -4.03 6.39
C GLU A 296 4.55 -3.75 7.66
N ILE A 297 5.15 -3.95 8.86
CA ILE A 297 4.50 -3.57 10.14
C ILE A 297 4.09 -2.10 10.11
N ILE A 298 4.97 -1.20 9.66
CA ILE A 298 4.68 0.22 9.62
C ILE A 298 3.56 0.52 8.62
N HIS A 299 3.51 -0.15 7.49
CA HIS A 299 2.40 -0.01 6.55
C HIS A 299 1.08 -0.44 7.17
N TRP A 300 1.05 -1.52 7.95
CA TRP A 300 -0.14 -1.96 8.68
C TRP A 300 -0.55 -0.99 9.79
N LEU A 301 0.41 -0.41 10.53
CA LEU A 301 0.12 0.69 11.47
C LEU A 301 -0.52 1.89 10.76
N ARG A 302 -0.02 2.26 9.57
CA ARG A 302 -0.54 3.37 8.76
C ARG A 302 -1.95 3.12 8.21
N LEU A 303 -2.36 1.87 8.06
CA LEU A 303 -3.73 1.54 7.61
C LEU A 303 -4.76 1.83 8.69
N MET A 304 -4.42 1.67 9.98
CA MET A 304 -5.38 1.77 11.08
C MET A 304 -6.12 3.11 11.14
N PRO A 305 -5.50 4.30 11.04
CA PRO A 305 -6.23 5.57 10.99
C PRO A 305 -7.28 5.66 9.87
N CYS A 306 -7.01 5.03 8.72
CA CYS A 306 -7.97 4.97 7.63
C CYS A 306 -9.13 4.00 7.96
N GLN A 307 -8.84 2.90 8.65
CA GLN A 307 -9.86 1.91 9.03
C GLN A 307 -10.76 2.41 10.17
N ILE A 308 -10.22 3.21 11.10
CA ILE A 308 -10.99 3.79 12.23
C ILE A 308 -12.19 4.62 11.74
N LYS A 309 -12.14 5.16 10.54
CA LYS A 309 -13.25 5.87 9.90
C LYS A 309 -14.35 4.94 9.38
N ASN A 310 -14.13 3.62 9.38
CA ASN A 310 -15.07 2.61 8.93
C ASN A 310 -15.92 2.05 10.10
N ASN A 311 -16.61 0.94 9.86
CA ASN A 311 -17.36 0.27 10.91
C ASN A 311 -16.43 -0.45 11.91
N LYS A 312 -16.94 -0.62 13.14
CA LYS A 312 -16.24 -1.28 14.26
C LYS A 312 -15.66 -2.66 13.90
N GLY A 313 -16.44 -3.49 13.19
CA GLY A 313 -15.99 -4.84 12.83
C GLY A 313 -14.73 -4.82 11.96
N ARG A 314 -14.71 -3.96 10.95
CA ARG A 314 -13.55 -3.80 10.07
C ARG A 314 -12.31 -3.32 10.83
N VAL A 315 -12.47 -2.35 11.74
CA VAL A 315 -11.38 -1.87 12.58
C VAL A 315 -10.77 -3.01 13.40
N ILE A 316 -11.61 -3.83 14.05
CA ILE A 316 -11.16 -4.94 14.88
C ILE A 316 -10.48 -6.02 14.05
N ALA A 317 -10.97 -6.34 12.84
CA ALA A 317 -10.34 -7.31 11.95
C ALA A 317 -8.93 -6.85 11.51
N PHE A 318 -8.78 -5.58 11.14
CA PHE A 318 -7.47 -5.01 10.80
C PHE A 318 -6.53 -4.99 11.99
N TYR A 319 -7.02 -4.65 13.17
CA TYR A 319 -6.24 -4.70 14.40
C TYR A 319 -5.78 -6.13 14.75
N ALA A 320 -6.68 -7.10 14.68
CA ALA A 320 -6.35 -8.51 14.89
C ALA A 320 -5.27 -8.99 13.89
N ARG A 321 -5.40 -8.63 12.60
CA ARG A 321 -4.39 -8.99 11.59
C ARG A 321 -3.03 -8.31 11.88
N LEU A 322 -3.04 -7.05 12.30
CA LEU A 322 -1.82 -6.34 12.72
C LEU A 322 -1.11 -7.08 13.88
N LEU A 323 -1.85 -7.53 14.91
CA LEU A 323 -1.26 -8.29 16.01
C LEU A 323 -0.65 -9.62 15.55
N MET A 324 -1.31 -10.32 14.64
CA MET A 324 -0.78 -11.56 14.04
C MET A 324 0.53 -11.32 13.29
N LEU A 325 0.61 -10.25 12.49
CA LEU A 325 1.82 -9.87 11.75
C LEU A 325 2.96 -9.42 12.67
N LEU A 326 2.64 -8.64 13.71
CA LEU A 326 3.61 -8.24 14.73
C LEU A 326 4.23 -9.47 15.40
N ASP A 327 3.40 -10.43 15.81
CA ASP A 327 3.87 -11.65 16.45
C ASP A 327 4.78 -12.48 15.54
N GLU A 328 4.37 -12.69 14.28
CA GLU A 328 5.10 -13.46 13.29
C GLU A 328 6.45 -12.81 12.96
N ILE A 329 6.43 -11.54 12.57
CA ILE A 329 7.63 -10.81 12.12
C ILE A 329 8.61 -10.63 13.28
N LEU A 330 8.14 -10.27 14.49
CA LEU A 330 9.02 -10.04 15.63
C LEU A 330 9.56 -11.34 16.22
N LYS A 331 8.85 -12.46 16.12
CA LYS A 331 9.41 -13.78 16.48
C LYS A 331 10.56 -14.18 15.54
N LYS A 332 10.44 -13.86 14.26
CA LYS A 332 11.44 -14.22 13.26
C LYS A 332 12.64 -13.28 13.28
N TYR A 333 12.40 -11.98 13.33
CA TYR A 333 13.42 -10.94 13.12
C TYR A 333 13.70 -10.06 14.35
N GLY A 334 12.93 -10.20 15.44
CA GLY A 334 13.04 -9.35 16.64
C GLY A 334 14.11 -9.77 17.65
N LYS A 335 14.78 -10.92 17.49
CA LYS A 335 15.68 -11.49 18.50
C LYS A 335 16.95 -10.69 18.77
N ASN A 336 17.29 -9.70 17.96
CA ASN A 336 18.52 -8.90 18.08
C ASN A 336 18.23 -7.39 17.98
N ILE A 337 17.08 -6.97 18.50
CA ILE A 337 16.67 -5.57 18.53
C ILE A 337 16.70 -5.06 19.97
#